data_dd7780182b9fb34e13f67538d46ac42a
#
_entry.id   dd7780182b9fb34e13f67538d46ac42a
#
_cell.length_a   1.000
_cell.length_b   1.000
_cell.length_c   1.000
_cell.angle_alpha   90.00
_cell.angle_beta   90.00
_cell.angle_gamma   90.00
#
_symmetry.space_group_name_H-M   'P 1'
#
loop_
_entity.id
_entity.type
_entity.pdbx_description
1 polymer ?
#
loop_
_entity_poly.entity_id
_entity_poly.type
_entity_poly.pdbx_seq_one_letter_code
_entity_poly.pdbx_strand_id
1 'polypeptide(L)'
;VTRVKDYAFGQVTTEAIRASKNDAGSLVDGLKEEVDGAIYTCMRSLAIAMFKNSGGARGQISAGSNVGTPTITLANVSDIVNFEVGMILNVSATDGTSGAKRAGTVTITALDRDAGTLTASGNWTAGIAAAAAGDFIFQNGDFEATKSMISGLGAWIPTTAPTGGDSFFGLDRSSDTTRLAGVRYSAGSGGPIEEILIDTAARLVREGSKPSHAFLNPLDYANFVKALGSKVIYDRASPVDEPSIGFEAVKLMGP
;
A
#
# COMPACT_ATOMS: atom_id res chain seq x y z
N VAL A 1 19.99 -15.93 1.31
CA VAL A 1 18.99 -14.93 1.75
C VAL A 1 19.57 -13.55 1.51
N THR A 2 18.95 -12.78 0.64
CA THR A 2 19.35 -11.39 0.36
C THR A 2 18.75 -10.50 1.45
N ARG A 3 19.60 -9.68 2.08
CA ARG A 3 19.14 -8.70 3.08
C ARG A 3 18.68 -7.43 2.34
N VAL A 4 17.54 -6.94 2.69
CA VAL A 4 17.04 -5.62 2.25
C VAL A 4 17.34 -4.62 3.36
N LYS A 5 17.71 -3.39 2.96
CA LYS A 5 18.01 -2.29 3.89
C LYS A 5 17.10 -1.12 3.52
N ASP A 6 16.52 -0.52 4.53
CA ASP A 6 15.80 0.75 4.42
C ASP A 6 16.47 1.79 5.30
N TYR A 7 16.51 3.04 4.85
CA TYR A 7 17.21 4.12 5.53
C TYR A 7 16.32 5.34 5.62
N ALA A 8 16.20 5.90 6.82
CA ALA A 8 15.63 7.23 7.02
C ALA A 8 16.74 8.18 7.47
N PHE A 9 16.72 9.40 6.95
CA PHE A 9 17.71 10.42 7.28
C PHE A 9 17.03 11.57 8.02
N GLY A 10 17.56 11.92 9.20
CA GLY A 10 17.28 13.18 9.87
C GLY A 10 18.41 14.16 9.58
N GLN A 11 18.10 15.40 9.26
CA GLN A 11 19.09 16.43 8.94
C GLN A 11 18.88 17.67 9.81
N VAL A 12 19.85 17.97 10.64
CA VAL A 12 19.88 19.23 11.41
C VAL A 12 20.76 20.24 10.69
N THR A 13 20.21 21.41 10.36
CA THR A 13 20.93 22.45 9.64
C THR A 13 21.90 23.17 10.58
N THR A 14 23.02 23.63 10.03
CA THR A 14 24.01 24.46 10.79
C THR A 14 23.39 25.75 11.32
N GLU A 15 22.36 26.26 10.65
CA GLU A 15 21.64 27.47 11.09
C GLU A 15 20.77 27.16 12.32
N ALA A 16 20.10 26.02 12.38
CA ALA A 16 19.38 25.60 13.58
C ALA A 16 20.32 25.41 14.78
N ILE A 17 21.51 24.83 14.56
CA ILE A 17 22.55 24.69 15.59
C ILE A 17 23.04 26.05 16.06
N ARG A 18 23.22 27.01 15.16
CA ARG A 18 23.65 28.38 15.52
C ARG A 18 22.58 29.17 16.25
N ALA A 19 21.32 29.03 15.82
CA ALA A 19 20.16 29.68 16.46
C ALA A 19 19.97 29.20 17.92
N SER A 20 20.19 27.89 18.15
CA SER A 20 20.08 27.28 19.49
C SER A 20 21.33 27.48 20.40
N LYS A 21 22.33 28.22 19.96
CA LYS A 21 23.63 28.39 20.68
C LYS A 21 23.48 28.91 22.10
N ASN A 22 22.43 29.64 22.39
CA ASN A 22 22.13 30.21 23.71
C ASN A 22 21.04 29.44 24.47
N ASP A 23 20.45 28.39 23.88
CA ASP A 23 19.43 27.58 24.50
C ASP A 23 19.62 26.09 24.12
N ALA A 24 20.28 25.38 25.03
CA ALA A 24 20.56 23.94 24.85
C ALA A 24 19.30 23.11 24.80
N GLY A 25 18.17 23.52 25.41
CA GLY A 25 16.90 22.85 25.37
C GLY A 25 16.31 22.85 23.96
N SER A 26 16.34 23.99 23.29
CA SER A 26 15.84 24.13 21.91
C SER A 26 16.61 23.25 20.92
N LEU A 27 17.93 23.06 21.10
CA LEU A 27 18.70 22.15 20.26
C LEU A 27 18.34 20.69 20.48
N VAL A 28 18.15 20.29 21.72
CA VAL A 28 17.78 18.92 22.10
C VAL A 28 16.37 18.59 21.57
N ASP A 29 15.42 19.52 21.70
CA ASP A 29 14.06 19.35 21.19
C ASP A 29 14.03 19.26 19.68
N GLY A 30 14.75 20.11 18.96
CA GLY A 30 14.87 20.04 17.49
C GLY A 30 15.52 18.74 17.02
N LEU A 31 16.56 18.26 17.70
CA LEU A 31 17.19 16.97 17.35
C LEU A 31 16.24 15.80 17.60
N LYS A 32 15.48 15.83 18.69
CA LYS A 32 14.50 14.81 19.03
C LYS A 32 13.39 14.74 17.97
N GLU A 33 12.87 15.90 17.55
CA GLU A 33 11.83 15.97 16.52
C GLU A 33 12.30 15.38 15.19
N GLU A 34 13.54 15.68 14.78
CA GLU A 34 14.13 15.11 13.56
C GLU A 34 14.32 13.59 13.66
N VAL A 35 14.77 13.09 14.81
CA VAL A 35 14.93 11.64 15.04
C VAL A 35 13.56 10.94 15.06
N ASP A 36 12.57 11.51 15.74
CA ASP A 36 11.22 10.96 15.80
C ASP A 36 10.57 10.95 14.40
N GLY A 37 10.79 12.00 13.60
CA GLY A 37 10.37 12.08 12.21
C GLY A 37 11.00 11.00 11.32
N ALA A 38 12.32 10.79 11.48
CA ALA A 38 13.03 9.73 10.75
C ALA A 38 12.52 8.32 11.12
N ILE A 39 12.28 8.07 12.42
CA ILE A 39 11.72 6.81 12.90
C ILE A 39 10.32 6.61 12.33
N TYR A 40 9.46 7.63 12.38
CA TYR A 40 8.11 7.58 11.82
C TYR A 40 8.11 7.24 10.32
N THR A 41 8.99 7.90 9.56
CA THR A 41 9.14 7.65 8.11
C THR A 41 9.58 6.21 7.83
N CYS A 42 10.54 5.68 8.60
CA CYS A 42 11.01 4.30 8.47
C CYS A 42 9.90 3.30 8.82
N MET A 43 9.18 3.52 9.91
CA MET A 43 8.06 2.65 10.32
C MET A 43 6.94 2.64 9.28
N ARG A 44 6.64 3.80 8.70
CA ARG A 44 5.63 3.92 7.63
C ARG A 44 6.06 3.23 6.35
N SER A 45 7.31 3.39 5.92
CA SER A 45 7.88 2.68 4.78
C SER A 45 7.79 1.17 4.97
N LEU A 46 8.17 0.68 6.15
CA LEU A 46 8.07 -0.73 6.52
C LEU A 46 6.61 -1.22 6.49
N ALA A 47 5.68 -0.46 7.06
CA ALA A 47 4.26 -0.81 7.07
C ALA A 47 3.69 -0.95 5.64
N ILE A 48 4.03 -0.03 4.74
CA ILE A 48 3.65 -0.11 3.32
C ILE A 48 4.27 -1.36 2.68
N ALA A 49 5.58 -1.59 2.89
CA ALA A 49 6.30 -2.71 2.31
C ALA A 49 5.78 -4.07 2.77
N MET A 50 5.24 -4.18 3.99
CA MET A 50 4.63 -5.43 4.52
C MET A 50 3.41 -5.88 3.72
N PHE A 51 2.67 -4.97 3.10
CA PHE A 51 1.48 -5.31 2.29
C PHE A 51 1.77 -5.37 0.79
N LYS A 52 2.87 -4.78 0.32
CA LYS A 52 3.26 -4.77 -1.10
C LYS A 52 4.12 -5.99 -1.46
N ASN A 53 4.51 -6.06 -2.72
CA ASN A 53 5.50 -7.05 -3.18
C ASN A 53 6.93 -6.54 -2.90
N SER A 54 7.93 -7.33 -3.24
CA SER A 54 9.34 -6.98 -3.02
C SER A 54 9.89 -5.92 -3.99
N GLY A 55 9.06 -5.40 -4.89
CA GLY A 55 9.48 -4.45 -5.92
C GLY A 55 9.60 -3.01 -5.44
N GLY A 56 8.86 -2.63 -4.39
CA GLY A 56 8.90 -1.28 -3.83
C GLY A 56 7.90 -0.29 -4.44
N ALA A 57 7.04 -0.70 -5.38
CA ALA A 57 6.03 0.17 -5.95
C ALA A 57 5.00 0.62 -4.89
N ARG A 58 4.80 1.93 -4.75
CA ARG A 58 3.84 2.54 -3.81
C ARG A 58 2.46 2.74 -4.43
N GLY A 59 2.39 2.86 -5.75
CA GLY A 59 1.17 3.03 -6.53
C GLY A 59 1.46 2.91 -8.01
N GLN A 60 0.44 3.15 -8.83
CA GLN A 60 0.53 3.10 -10.30
C GLN A 60 -0.18 4.30 -10.90
N ILE A 61 0.37 4.87 -11.96
CA ILE A 61 -0.27 5.93 -12.75
C ILE A 61 -1.45 5.32 -13.51
N SER A 62 -2.61 5.96 -13.48
CA SER A 62 -3.76 5.52 -14.27
C SER A 62 -3.42 5.50 -15.76
N ALA A 63 -3.89 4.47 -16.47
CA ALA A 63 -3.69 4.33 -17.91
C ALA A 63 -4.29 5.49 -18.73
N GLY A 64 -5.29 6.19 -18.17
CA GLY A 64 -5.90 7.38 -18.79
C GLY A 64 -5.26 8.71 -18.38
N SER A 65 -4.24 8.70 -17.52
CA SER A 65 -3.62 9.92 -17.01
C SER A 65 -2.66 10.55 -18.02
N ASN A 66 -2.70 11.88 -18.13
CA ASN A 66 -1.77 12.63 -18.98
C ASN A 66 -0.49 12.98 -18.20
N VAL A 67 0.58 12.26 -18.45
CA VAL A 67 1.90 12.50 -17.83
C VAL A 67 2.65 13.74 -18.41
N GLY A 68 2.14 14.34 -19.47
CA GLY A 68 2.62 15.62 -20.00
C GLY A 68 2.19 16.83 -19.18
N THR A 69 1.47 16.63 -18.07
CA THR A 69 1.01 17.65 -17.13
C THR A 69 1.64 17.44 -15.76
N PRO A 70 1.63 18.46 -14.87
CA PRO A 70 2.10 18.29 -13.49
C PRO A 70 1.25 17.34 -12.67
N THR A 71 -0.05 17.23 -12.97
CA THR A 71 -1.00 16.44 -12.19
C THR A 71 -1.33 15.14 -12.90
N ILE A 72 -1.20 14.02 -12.17
CA ILE A 72 -1.60 12.68 -12.62
C ILE A 72 -2.64 12.10 -11.66
N THR A 73 -3.39 11.12 -12.17
CA THR A 73 -4.33 10.33 -11.37
C THR A 73 -3.76 8.94 -11.11
N LEU A 74 -3.95 8.41 -9.92
CA LEU A 74 -3.57 7.04 -9.58
C LEU A 74 -4.56 6.02 -10.17
N ALA A 75 -4.07 4.85 -10.53
CA ALA A 75 -4.89 3.73 -10.98
C ALA A 75 -5.81 3.22 -9.85
N ASN A 76 -5.32 3.25 -8.61
CA ASN A 76 -6.10 2.98 -7.42
C ASN A 76 -6.05 4.20 -6.49
N VAL A 77 -7.20 4.84 -6.29
CA VAL A 77 -7.33 6.02 -5.44
C VAL A 77 -6.86 5.74 -4.01
N SER A 78 -7.09 4.53 -3.49
CA SER A 78 -6.66 4.15 -2.14
C SER A 78 -5.14 4.19 -1.95
N ASP A 79 -4.33 4.09 -3.01
CA ASP A 79 -2.88 4.17 -2.91
C ASP A 79 -2.37 5.59 -2.58
N ILE A 80 -3.23 6.61 -2.64
CA ILE A 80 -2.88 8.01 -2.31
C ILE A 80 -2.33 8.16 -0.90
N VAL A 81 -2.72 7.29 0.03
CA VAL A 81 -2.23 7.29 1.42
C VAL A 81 -0.73 6.98 1.53
N ASN A 82 -0.14 6.40 0.48
CA ASN A 82 1.28 6.06 0.44
C ASN A 82 2.17 7.26 0.06
N PHE A 83 1.56 8.41 -0.26
CA PHE A 83 2.26 9.59 -0.75
C PHE A 83 2.08 10.79 0.18
N GLU A 84 3.09 11.67 0.19
CA GLU A 84 3.08 12.93 0.94
C GLU A 84 3.72 14.05 0.11
N VAL A 85 3.35 15.29 0.46
CA VAL A 85 3.97 16.48 -0.11
C VAL A 85 5.46 16.52 0.27
N GLY A 86 6.31 16.87 -0.68
CA GLY A 86 7.76 16.87 -0.52
C GLY A 86 8.44 15.56 -0.89
N MET A 87 7.71 14.46 -1.08
CA MET A 87 8.32 13.21 -1.54
C MET A 87 8.92 13.35 -2.93
N ILE A 88 10.13 12.82 -3.10
CA ILE A 88 10.81 12.70 -4.38
C ILE A 88 10.47 11.31 -4.94
N LEU A 89 9.90 11.29 -6.15
CA LEU A 89 9.42 10.08 -6.78
C LEU A 89 10.16 9.79 -8.08
N ASN A 90 10.26 8.51 -8.41
CA ASN A 90 10.62 8.02 -9.74
C ASN A 90 9.58 7.01 -10.22
N VAL A 91 9.64 6.63 -11.49
CA VAL A 91 8.70 5.67 -12.07
C VAL A 91 9.39 4.59 -12.88
N SER A 92 8.68 3.49 -13.08
CA SER A 92 9.10 2.37 -13.92
C SER A 92 7.91 1.75 -14.64
N ALA A 93 8.15 1.15 -15.80
CA ALA A 93 7.14 0.37 -16.52
C ALA A 93 6.75 -0.92 -15.77
N THR A 94 7.55 -1.36 -14.81
CA THR A 94 7.33 -2.56 -14.01
C THR A 94 7.18 -2.21 -12.53
N ASP A 95 6.63 -3.13 -11.76
CA ASP A 95 6.37 -2.98 -10.32
C ASP A 95 7.64 -3.08 -9.44
N GLY A 96 8.83 -3.12 -10.05
CA GLY A 96 10.12 -3.23 -9.36
C GLY A 96 10.55 -4.66 -9.06
N THR A 97 9.74 -5.67 -9.33
CA THR A 97 10.18 -7.08 -9.27
C THR A 97 11.09 -7.46 -10.42
N SER A 98 11.05 -6.69 -11.50
CA SER A 98 11.89 -6.81 -12.70
C SER A 98 12.06 -5.43 -13.36
N GLY A 99 12.85 -5.36 -14.43
CA GLY A 99 13.04 -4.15 -15.22
C GLY A 99 13.98 -3.13 -14.56
N ALA A 100 13.83 -1.87 -14.95
CA ALA A 100 14.65 -0.75 -14.49
C ALA A 100 13.80 0.51 -14.29
N LYS A 101 14.22 1.40 -13.37
CA LYS A 101 13.60 2.71 -13.20
C LYS A 101 13.88 3.60 -14.40
N ARG A 102 12.97 4.51 -14.69
CA ARG A 102 13.19 5.57 -15.68
C ARG A 102 14.12 6.64 -15.11
N ALA A 103 14.83 7.31 -16.01
CA ALA A 103 15.78 8.36 -15.61
C ALA A 103 15.03 9.62 -15.15
N GLY A 104 15.48 10.19 -14.04
CA GLY A 104 14.93 11.43 -13.48
C GLY A 104 14.00 11.21 -12.30
N THR A 105 13.57 12.31 -11.71
CA THR A 105 12.69 12.33 -10.52
C THR A 105 11.76 13.53 -10.59
N VAL A 106 10.65 13.46 -9.87
CA VAL A 106 9.74 14.57 -9.61
C VAL A 106 9.52 14.72 -8.11
N THR A 107 9.26 15.96 -7.66
CA THR A 107 8.90 16.23 -6.27
C THR A 107 7.42 16.54 -6.19
N ILE A 108 6.70 15.93 -5.26
CA ILE A 108 5.28 16.18 -5.03
C ILE A 108 5.09 17.53 -4.35
N THR A 109 4.21 18.36 -4.90
CA THR A 109 3.85 19.68 -4.35
C THR A 109 2.44 19.74 -3.79
N ALA A 110 1.52 18.90 -4.29
CA ALA A 110 0.15 18.82 -3.78
C ALA A 110 -0.44 17.42 -3.98
N LEU A 111 -1.42 17.09 -3.15
CA LEU A 111 -2.16 15.82 -3.15
C LEU A 111 -3.66 16.13 -3.03
N ASP A 112 -4.48 15.46 -3.83
CA ASP A 112 -5.91 15.36 -3.59
C ASP A 112 -6.24 13.92 -3.23
N ARG A 113 -6.61 13.71 -1.96
CA ARG A 113 -6.85 12.38 -1.42
C ARG A 113 -8.18 11.79 -1.86
N ASP A 114 -9.16 12.64 -2.18
CA ASP A 114 -10.49 12.21 -2.62
C ASP A 114 -10.46 11.82 -4.11
N ALA A 115 -9.79 12.63 -4.92
CA ALA A 115 -9.64 12.36 -6.35
C ALA A 115 -8.50 11.36 -6.67
N GLY A 116 -7.60 11.07 -5.71
CA GLY A 116 -6.43 10.21 -5.92
C GLY A 116 -5.44 10.81 -6.91
N THR A 117 -5.21 12.15 -6.84
CA THR A 117 -4.28 12.82 -7.75
C THR A 117 -3.02 13.28 -7.05
N LEU A 118 -1.91 13.22 -7.78
CA LEU A 118 -0.59 13.69 -7.39
C LEU A 118 -0.19 14.85 -8.29
N THR A 119 0.17 16.00 -7.69
CA THR A 119 0.71 17.14 -8.42
C THR A 119 2.20 17.28 -8.11
N ALA A 120 3.00 17.25 -9.15
CA ALA A 120 4.45 17.39 -9.07
C ALA A 120 4.88 18.86 -9.33
N SER A 121 6.15 19.16 -9.02
CA SER A 121 6.77 20.47 -9.23
C SER A 121 6.88 20.90 -10.71
N GLY A 122 6.58 19.99 -11.63
CA GLY A 122 6.57 20.21 -13.07
C GLY A 122 5.92 19.03 -13.79
N ASN A 123 5.90 19.08 -15.12
CA ASN A 123 5.35 17.98 -15.91
C ASN A 123 6.14 16.68 -15.62
N TRP A 124 5.44 15.57 -15.47
CA TRP A 124 6.08 14.28 -15.17
C TRP A 124 7.08 13.86 -16.24
N THR A 125 6.74 14.08 -17.53
CA THR A 125 7.66 13.77 -18.64
C THR A 125 8.87 14.70 -18.72
N ALA A 126 8.79 15.90 -18.15
CA ALA A 126 9.92 16.82 -18.06
C ALA A 126 10.88 16.45 -16.92
N GLY A 127 10.34 15.96 -15.81
CA GLY A 127 11.15 15.52 -14.66
C GLY A 127 11.67 14.10 -14.78
N ILE A 128 10.91 13.20 -15.42
CA ILE A 128 11.26 11.80 -15.61
C ILE A 128 11.17 11.46 -17.09
N ALA A 129 12.33 11.19 -17.71
CA ALA A 129 12.41 10.87 -19.12
C ALA A 129 11.56 9.62 -19.45
N ALA A 130 10.74 9.72 -20.49
CA ALA A 130 9.86 8.66 -20.96
C ALA A 130 8.82 8.16 -19.93
N ALA A 131 8.46 8.97 -18.92
CA ALA A 131 7.33 8.65 -18.05
C ALA A 131 6.07 8.39 -18.89
N ALA A 132 5.31 7.37 -18.55
CA ALA A 132 4.13 6.95 -19.30
C ALA A 132 2.95 6.65 -18.39
N ALA A 133 1.74 6.77 -18.92
CA ALA A 133 0.56 6.27 -18.26
C ALA A 133 0.69 4.76 -18.03
N GLY A 134 0.25 4.28 -16.88
CA GLY A 134 0.42 2.89 -16.47
C GLY A 134 1.76 2.58 -15.77
N ASP A 135 2.70 3.53 -15.71
CA ASP A 135 3.95 3.32 -14.96
C ASP A 135 3.68 3.20 -13.45
N PHE A 136 4.47 2.36 -12.79
CA PHE A 136 4.50 2.23 -11.34
C PHE A 136 5.34 3.33 -10.72
N ILE A 137 4.92 3.80 -9.55
CA ILE A 137 5.51 4.92 -8.83
C ILE A 137 6.26 4.42 -7.60
N PHE A 138 7.48 4.92 -7.43
CA PHE A 138 8.37 4.58 -6.31
C PHE A 138 8.82 5.85 -5.60
N GLN A 139 9.08 5.75 -4.31
CA GLN A 139 9.90 6.76 -3.65
C GLN A 139 11.34 6.64 -4.14
N ASN A 140 12.00 7.75 -4.31
CA ASN A 140 13.40 7.75 -4.74
C ASN A 140 14.27 6.99 -3.72
N GLY A 141 14.99 5.97 -4.20
CA GLY A 141 15.75 5.03 -3.36
C GLY A 141 15.08 3.67 -3.16
N ASP A 142 13.75 3.56 -3.28
CA ASP A 142 13.06 2.28 -3.09
C ASP A 142 13.28 1.28 -4.25
N PHE A 143 13.63 1.78 -5.43
CA PHE A 143 13.92 0.97 -6.60
C PHE A 143 15.30 1.28 -7.19
N GLU A 144 16.34 0.73 -6.59
CA GLU A 144 17.72 0.80 -7.11
C GLU A 144 18.12 -0.46 -7.89
N ALA A 145 17.57 -1.61 -7.50
CA ALA A 145 17.72 -2.90 -8.17
C ALA A 145 16.45 -3.72 -8.01
N THR A 146 16.27 -4.75 -8.83
CA THR A 146 15.10 -5.66 -8.71
C THR A 146 14.96 -6.23 -7.30
N LYS A 147 13.73 -6.26 -6.78
CA LYS A 147 13.41 -6.76 -5.44
C LYS A 147 14.16 -6.02 -4.34
N SER A 148 14.12 -4.70 -4.39
CA SER A 148 14.83 -3.81 -3.44
C SER A 148 14.18 -3.76 -2.07
N MET A 149 12.90 -4.12 -1.94
CA MET A 149 12.14 -4.07 -0.70
C MET A 149 11.88 -5.46 -0.12
N ILE A 150 11.38 -5.51 1.12
CA ILE A 150 11.02 -6.78 1.75
C ILE A 150 9.89 -7.47 0.98
N SER A 151 9.90 -8.80 1.00
CA SER A 151 8.81 -9.60 0.44
C SER A 151 7.61 -9.55 1.38
N GLY A 152 6.73 -8.57 1.16
CA GLY A 152 5.50 -8.41 1.93
C GLY A 152 4.39 -9.36 1.48
N LEU A 153 3.18 -9.14 1.98
CA LEU A 153 2.03 -10.01 1.73
C LEU A 153 1.74 -10.20 0.23
N GLY A 154 1.88 -9.13 -0.58
CA GLY A 154 1.70 -9.21 -2.03
C GLY A 154 2.74 -10.08 -2.75
N ALA A 155 3.92 -10.32 -2.16
CA ALA A 155 4.89 -11.28 -2.68
C ALA A 155 4.53 -12.72 -2.28
N TRP A 156 4.06 -12.92 -1.04
CA TRP A 156 3.66 -14.24 -0.55
C TRP A 156 2.36 -14.73 -1.17
N ILE A 157 1.38 -13.85 -1.30
CA ILE A 157 0.05 -14.15 -1.87
C ILE A 157 -0.19 -13.19 -3.04
N PRO A 158 0.40 -13.46 -4.22
CA PRO A 158 0.22 -12.61 -5.38
C PRO A 158 -1.24 -12.64 -5.85
N THR A 159 -1.74 -11.52 -6.36
CA THR A 159 -3.10 -11.39 -6.89
C THR A 159 -3.35 -12.29 -8.11
N THR A 160 -2.31 -12.48 -8.93
CA THR A 160 -2.35 -13.38 -10.09
C THR A 160 -1.72 -14.73 -9.74
N ALA A 161 -2.29 -15.82 -10.23
CA ALA A 161 -1.71 -17.13 -10.03
C ALA A 161 -0.30 -17.21 -10.62
N PRO A 162 0.68 -17.78 -9.89
CA PRO A 162 2.01 -18.00 -10.42
C PRO A 162 1.98 -18.84 -11.71
N THR A 163 2.80 -18.46 -12.67
CA THR A 163 3.02 -19.18 -13.93
C THR A 163 4.39 -19.86 -13.92
N GLY A 164 4.64 -20.74 -14.89
CA GLY A 164 5.93 -21.46 -14.98
C GLY A 164 7.13 -20.53 -14.93
N GLY A 165 8.10 -20.87 -14.08
CA GLY A 165 9.30 -20.07 -13.85
C GLY A 165 9.17 -19.00 -12.76
N ASP A 166 8.03 -18.86 -12.07
CA ASP A 166 7.90 -17.98 -10.90
C ASP A 166 8.64 -18.60 -9.70
N SER A 167 9.93 -18.30 -9.61
CA SER A 167 10.76 -18.74 -8.50
C SER A 167 10.66 -17.80 -7.31
N PHE A 168 10.13 -18.29 -6.20
CA PHE A 168 10.05 -17.57 -4.93
C PHE A 168 10.84 -18.33 -3.87
N PHE A 169 11.90 -17.73 -3.34
CA PHE A 169 12.87 -18.39 -2.44
C PHE A 169 13.45 -19.71 -2.98
N GLY A 170 13.59 -19.82 -4.29
CA GLY A 170 14.16 -21.01 -4.95
C GLY A 170 13.15 -22.13 -5.23
N LEU A 171 11.86 -21.91 -4.92
CA LEU A 171 10.78 -22.84 -5.23
C LEU A 171 9.95 -22.32 -6.39
N ASP A 172 9.68 -23.18 -7.37
CA ASP A 172 8.72 -22.85 -8.45
C ASP A 172 7.30 -23.01 -7.91
N ARG A 173 6.61 -21.87 -7.75
CA ARG A 173 5.25 -21.82 -7.21
C ARG A 173 4.17 -22.26 -8.20
N SER A 174 4.51 -22.42 -9.47
CA SER A 174 3.58 -22.90 -10.48
C SER A 174 3.20 -24.37 -10.30
N SER A 175 4.02 -25.13 -9.60
CA SER A 175 3.78 -26.56 -9.31
C SER A 175 2.57 -26.77 -8.38
N ASP A 176 2.32 -25.85 -7.45
CA ASP A 176 1.08 -25.81 -6.64
C ASP A 176 0.75 -24.35 -6.30
N THR A 177 -0.04 -23.74 -7.14
CA THR A 177 -0.39 -22.33 -7.06
C THR A 177 -1.28 -21.98 -5.86
N THR A 178 -1.81 -22.98 -5.16
CA THR A 178 -2.67 -22.79 -3.99
C THR A 178 -1.85 -22.90 -2.70
N ARG A 179 -1.05 -23.97 -2.53
CA ARG A 179 -0.28 -24.19 -1.31
C ARG A 179 0.98 -23.34 -1.23
N LEU A 180 1.62 -23.07 -2.39
CA LEU A 180 2.86 -22.30 -2.43
C LEU A 180 2.66 -20.79 -2.63
N ALA A 181 1.44 -20.35 -2.99
CA ALA A 181 1.16 -18.94 -3.24
C ALA A 181 -0.19 -18.46 -2.70
N GLY A 182 -0.82 -19.23 -1.80
CA GLY A 182 -2.06 -18.90 -1.13
C GLY A 182 -3.33 -19.10 -1.98
N VAL A 183 -4.44 -19.27 -1.28
CA VAL A 183 -5.77 -19.40 -1.90
C VAL A 183 -6.23 -18.04 -2.39
N ARG A 184 -6.63 -17.96 -3.65
CA ARG A 184 -7.18 -16.76 -4.29
C ARG A 184 -8.60 -17.00 -4.70
N TYR A 185 -9.45 -16.02 -4.45
CA TYR A 185 -10.81 -15.97 -4.95
C TYR A 185 -11.06 -14.65 -5.67
N SER A 186 -11.59 -14.73 -6.86
CA SER A 186 -12.06 -13.56 -7.61
C SER A 186 -13.53 -13.77 -7.94
N ALA A 187 -14.38 -12.88 -7.48
CA ALA A 187 -15.81 -12.88 -7.77
C ALA A 187 -16.14 -12.35 -9.17
N GLY A 188 -15.15 -12.06 -10.00
CA GLY A 188 -15.38 -11.37 -11.27
C GLY A 188 -15.87 -9.91 -11.06
N SER A 189 -16.70 -9.42 -11.94
CA SER A 189 -17.20 -8.05 -11.89
C SER A 189 -18.44 -7.91 -11.01
N GLY A 190 -18.31 -7.98 -9.66
CA GLY A 190 -19.30 -7.40 -8.79
C GLY A 190 -20.28 -8.32 -8.09
N GLY A 191 -19.82 -9.38 -7.46
CA GLY A 191 -20.64 -10.07 -6.44
C GLY A 191 -20.80 -9.23 -5.16
N PRO A 192 -21.87 -9.42 -4.38
CA PRO A 192 -22.04 -8.84 -3.08
C PRO A 192 -20.87 -9.21 -2.15
N ILE A 193 -20.38 -8.27 -1.37
CA ILE A 193 -19.18 -8.48 -0.55
C ILE A 193 -19.35 -9.59 0.49
N GLU A 194 -20.57 -9.78 1.02
CA GLU A 194 -20.88 -10.85 1.96
C GLU A 194 -20.76 -12.25 1.31
N GLU A 195 -21.19 -12.41 0.06
CA GLU A 195 -21.06 -13.67 -0.68
C GLU A 195 -19.59 -13.96 -0.98
N ILE A 196 -18.82 -12.93 -1.37
CA ILE A 196 -17.39 -13.07 -1.62
C ILE A 196 -16.66 -13.57 -0.37
N LEU A 197 -16.99 -13.03 0.82
CA LEU A 197 -16.39 -13.45 2.08
C LEU A 197 -16.75 -14.90 2.44
N ILE A 198 -18.02 -15.30 2.25
CA ILE A 198 -18.49 -16.67 2.51
C ILE A 198 -17.80 -17.65 1.56
N ASP A 199 -17.76 -17.35 0.26
CA ASP A 199 -17.13 -18.19 -0.74
C ASP A 199 -15.63 -18.33 -0.52
N THR A 200 -14.97 -17.22 -0.11
CA THR A 200 -13.55 -17.24 0.24
C THR A 200 -13.31 -18.13 1.46
N ALA A 201 -14.14 -18.01 2.50
CA ALA A 201 -14.06 -18.85 3.68
C ALA A 201 -14.27 -20.33 3.35
N ALA A 202 -15.28 -20.65 2.52
CA ALA A 202 -15.54 -22.02 2.08
C ALA A 202 -14.37 -22.63 1.30
N ARG A 203 -13.73 -21.83 0.42
CA ARG A 203 -12.52 -22.27 -0.30
C ARG A 203 -11.36 -22.55 0.65
N LEU A 204 -11.11 -21.66 1.63
CA LEU A 204 -10.07 -21.85 2.64
C LEU A 204 -10.28 -23.11 3.45
N VAL A 205 -11.52 -23.37 3.88
CA VAL A 205 -11.88 -24.61 4.61
C VAL A 205 -11.67 -25.85 3.75
N ARG A 206 -12.01 -25.81 2.46
CA ARG A 206 -11.76 -26.91 1.51
C ARG A 206 -10.26 -27.25 1.43
N GLU A 207 -9.38 -26.25 1.49
CA GLU A 207 -7.93 -26.44 1.49
C GLU A 207 -7.37 -26.80 2.89
N GLY A 208 -8.24 -27.05 3.87
CA GLY A 208 -7.86 -27.47 5.23
C GLY A 208 -7.51 -26.33 6.18
N SER A 209 -7.73 -25.07 5.82
CA SER A 209 -7.51 -23.91 6.67
C SER A 209 -8.71 -23.64 7.58
N LYS A 210 -8.44 -23.02 8.75
CA LYS A 210 -9.49 -22.53 9.65
C LYS A 210 -9.36 -21.01 9.77
N PRO A 211 -10.00 -20.22 8.88
CA PRO A 211 -9.92 -18.76 8.94
C PRO A 211 -10.57 -18.26 10.23
N SER A 212 -9.90 -17.39 10.94
CA SER A 212 -10.38 -16.77 12.19
C SER A 212 -10.60 -15.27 12.05
N HIS A 213 -9.94 -14.61 11.12
CA HIS A 213 -9.99 -13.17 10.92
C HIS A 213 -10.04 -12.83 9.44
N ALA A 214 -10.79 -11.80 9.10
CA ALA A 214 -10.79 -11.16 7.79
C ALA A 214 -10.32 -9.70 7.94
N PHE A 215 -9.34 -9.30 7.16
CA PHE A 215 -8.86 -7.93 7.09
C PHE A 215 -9.45 -7.27 5.85
N LEU A 216 -10.20 -6.21 6.03
CA LEU A 216 -10.85 -5.45 4.97
C LEU A 216 -10.33 -4.01 4.96
N ASN A 217 -10.33 -3.40 3.79
CA ASN A 217 -10.19 -1.95 3.69
C ASN A 217 -11.38 -1.29 4.41
N PRO A 218 -11.21 -0.15 5.11
CA PRO A 218 -12.30 0.55 5.78
C PRO A 218 -13.53 0.83 4.90
N LEU A 219 -13.32 1.14 3.61
CA LEU A 219 -14.40 1.36 2.66
C LEU A 219 -15.16 0.07 2.35
N ASP A 220 -14.45 -1.04 2.14
CA ASP A 220 -15.05 -2.36 1.91
C ASP A 220 -15.78 -2.86 3.15
N TYR A 221 -15.23 -2.60 4.35
CA TYR A 221 -15.91 -2.89 5.60
C TYR A 221 -17.22 -2.10 5.73
N ALA A 222 -17.21 -0.81 5.40
CA ALA A 222 -18.41 0.02 5.41
C ALA A 222 -19.47 -0.52 4.41
N ASN A 223 -19.04 -0.95 3.23
CA ASN A 223 -19.93 -1.57 2.24
C ASN A 223 -20.49 -2.90 2.74
N PHE A 224 -19.69 -3.71 3.40
CA PHE A 224 -20.11 -4.95 4.03
C PHE A 224 -21.19 -4.70 5.12
N VAL A 225 -20.96 -3.74 6.01
CA VAL A 225 -21.93 -3.38 7.06
C VAL A 225 -23.25 -2.85 6.45
N LYS A 226 -23.18 -2.04 5.39
CA LYS A 226 -24.37 -1.57 4.66
C LYS A 226 -25.11 -2.70 4.01
N ALA A 227 -24.43 -3.68 3.40
CA ALA A 227 -25.05 -4.85 2.79
C ALA A 227 -25.73 -5.74 3.83
N LEU A 228 -25.14 -5.90 5.02
CA LEU A 228 -25.75 -6.62 6.14
C LEU A 228 -26.95 -5.87 6.71
N GLY A 229 -26.91 -4.55 6.79
CA GLY A 229 -27.97 -3.72 7.37
C GLY A 229 -29.34 -3.91 6.71
N SER A 230 -29.39 -4.35 5.45
CA SER A 230 -30.63 -4.73 4.76
C SER A 230 -31.13 -6.14 5.10
N LYS A 231 -30.30 -6.97 5.72
CA LYS A 231 -30.56 -8.40 6.02
C LYS A 231 -30.66 -8.69 7.51
N VAL A 232 -30.32 -7.71 8.36
CA VAL A 232 -30.38 -7.85 9.84
C VAL A 232 -31.83 -7.77 10.30
N ILE A 233 -32.36 -8.88 10.79
CA ILE A 233 -33.61 -8.90 11.56
C ILE A 233 -33.24 -8.36 12.95
N TYR A 234 -33.74 -7.16 13.28
CA TYR A 234 -33.63 -6.65 14.64
C TYR A 234 -34.44 -7.55 15.57
N ASP A 235 -33.77 -8.38 16.35
CA ASP A 235 -34.42 -9.04 17.48
C ASP A 235 -34.69 -7.99 18.56
N ARG A 236 -35.96 -7.59 18.69
CA ARG A 236 -36.43 -6.63 19.67
C ARG A 236 -36.44 -7.13 21.11
N ALA A 237 -35.84 -8.30 21.38
CA ALA A 237 -35.89 -8.95 22.68
C ALA A 237 -34.77 -8.50 23.64
N SER A 238 -33.96 -7.54 23.32
CA SER A 238 -32.99 -6.97 24.27
C SER A 238 -33.37 -5.55 24.63
N PRO A 239 -33.75 -5.30 25.89
CA PRO A 239 -33.93 -3.93 26.37
C PRO A 239 -32.54 -3.30 26.60
N VAL A 240 -32.35 -2.12 26.05
CA VAL A 240 -31.21 -1.21 26.29
C VAL A 240 -30.03 -1.46 25.37
N ASP A 241 -29.80 -0.60 24.40
CA ASP A 241 -28.82 0.47 24.51
C ASP A 241 -28.85 1.31 23.25
N GLU A 242 -28.48 2.56 23.39
CA GLU A 242 -28.45 3.58 22.36
C GLU A 242 -27.73 3.11 21.11
N PRO A 243 -28.18 3.48 19.90
CA PRO A 243 -27.50 3.10 18.67
C PRO A 243 -26.09 3.69 18.67
N SER A 244 -25.09 2.88 19.02
CA SER A 244 -23.70 3.27 18.90
C SER A 244 -23.30 3.19 17.44
N ILE A 245 -23.04 4.34 16.85
CA ILE A 245 -22.39 4.42 15.55
C ILE A 245 -20.89 4.21 15.80
N GLY A 246 -20.40 2.98 15.66
CA GLY A 246 -19.01 2.62 15.84
C GLY A 246 -18.66 1.39 15.00
N PHE A 247 -17.38 1.22 14.72
CA PHE A 247 -16.87 0.03 14.02
C PHE A 247 -16.77 -1.14 15.02
N GLU A 248 -17.83 -1.89 15.18
CA GLU A 248 -17.76 -3.16 15.92
C GLU A 248 -17.35 -4.32 15.01
N ALA A 249 -16.69 -5.31 15.61
CA ALA A 249 -16.33 -6.54 14.90
C ALA A 249 -17.59 -7.36 14.60
N VAL A 250 -17.84 -7.66 13.33
CA VAL A 250 -18.93 -8.55 12.92
C VAL A 250 -18.47 -9.99 13.03
N LYS A 251 -19.20 -10.82 13.79
CA LYS A 251 -18.94 -12.25 13.89
C LYS A 251 -19.65 -12.97 12.74
N LEU A 252 -18.88 -13.47 11.79
CA LEU A 252 -19.38 -14.39 10.76
C LEU A 252 -19.35 -15.81 11.34
N MET A 253 -20.49 -16.50 11.33
CA MET A 253 -20.55 -17.93 11.62
C MET A 253 -20.34 -18.64 10.27
N GLY A 254 -19.15 -19.24 10.12
CA GLY A 254 -18.85 -20.13 9.00
C GLY A 254 -19.36 -21.55 9.26
N PRO A 255 -19.41 -22.38 8.23
CA PRO A 255 -19.76 -23.80 8.35
C PRO A 255 -18.77 -24.58 9.17
#